data_e5f717191481a1954343161791b037b2
#
_entry.id   e5f717191481a1954343161791b037b2
#
_cell.length_a   1.000
_cell.length_b   1.000
_cell.length_c   1.000
_cell.angle_alpha   90.00
_cell.angle_beta   90.00
_cell.angle_gamma   90.00
#
_symmetry.space_group_name_H-M   'P 1'
#
loop_
_entity.id
_entity.type
_entity.pdbx_description
1 polymer ?
#
loop_
_entity_poly.entity_id
_entity_poly.type
_entity_poly.pdbx_seq_one_letter_code
_entity_poly.pdbx_strand_id
1 'polypeptide(L)'
;MNYGKMLQDIKTVRSVTMQQLFDRYEREVIPNKAPRTQQDNLEQLKKLRFAFNEMHPADIKPLHIYAYMDERGKVAKVRANREKALLSNVFSFAIRWGIVEVNPCQQVKGFTEKPRDRYVTDAEFWAVHDCGSKLIQIAMRLAWITGLRQGDILGLTYQDITDQGLMVLTAKTGKRLLFEWTPDLRGAIDDAKGLPRKVRGMHLLCTESGGRYTRTGFASMWKRTVQKAMDKGTLTESFTFHDLRAKAGSDSQDDHLLGHADQRMLNRVYKRKPAHVTPVHLSNMPSAKSATD
;
A
#
# COMPACT_ATOMS: atom_id res chain seq x y z
N MET A 1 -23.30 -36.34 10.07
CA MET A 1 -22.69 -35.34 10.99
C MET A 1 -23.70 -35.03 12.08
N ASN A 2 -23.27 -35.18 13.37
CA ASN A 2 -24.18 -34.92 14.50
C ASN A 2 -23.99 -33.48 14.99
N TYR A 3 -24.79 -32.55 14.42
CA TYR A 3 -24.73 -31.12 14.77
C TYR A 3 -25.09 -30.85 16.25
N GLY A 4 -25.90 -31.73 16.90
CA GLY A 4 -26.25 -31.58 18.31
C GLY A 4 -25.06 -31.72 19.26
N LYS A 5 -24.13 -32.64 19.03
CA LYS A 5 -22.92 -32.81 19.81
C LYS A 5 -21.96 -31.62 19.60
N MET A 6 -21.85 -31.12 18.37
CA MET A 6 -21.04 -29.97 18.01
C MET A 6 -21.53 -28.69 18.69
N LEU A 7 -22.84 -28.48 18.89
CA LEU A 7 -23.44 -27.34 19.57
C LEU A 7 -23.33 -27.42 21.11
N GLN A 8 -23.21 -28.62 21.69
CA GLN A 8 -23.03 -28.81 23.12
C GLN A 8 -21.59 -28.46 23.58
N ASP A 9 -20.59 -28.72 22.72
CA ASP A 9 -19.18 -28.39 23.00
C ASP A 9 -18.89 -26.88 23.04
N ILE A 10 -19.82 -26.04 22.56
CA ILE A 10 -19.70 -24.57 22.57
C ILE A 10 -19.89 -23.97 23.97
N LYS A 11 -20.48 -24.69 24.94
CA LYS A 11 -20.84 -24.18 26.27
C LYS A 11 -19.66 -24.01 27.26
N THR A 12 -18.44 -24.39 26.91
CA THR A 12 -17.32 -24.53 27.88
C THR A 12 -16.25 -23.42 27.80
N VAL A 13 -16.53 -22.23 27.25
CA VAL A 13 -15.48 -21.24 26.91
C VAL A 13 -15.33 -20.09 27.91
N ARG A 14 -15.77 -20.23 29.17
CA ARG A 14 -15.66 -19.14 30.17
C ARG A 14 -14.26 -18.90 30.80
N SER A 15 -13.22 -19.64 30.39
CA SER A 15 -11.88 -19.56 30.99
C SER A 15 -10.74 -19.20 30.02
N VAL A 16 -11.03 -18.66 28.83
CA VAL A 16 -10.00 -18.35 27.83
C VAL A 16 -9.37 -17.00 28.13
N THR A 17 -8.03 -16.95 28.23
CA THR A 17 -7.26 -15.70 28.33
C THR A 17 -7.01 -15.10 26.93
N MET A 18 -6.62 -13.80 26.88
CA MET A 18 -6.19 -13.19 25.63
C MET A 18 -4.94 -13.88 25.04
N GLN A 19 -4.05 -14.41 25.89
CA GLN A 19 -2.93 -15.21 25.42
C GLN A 19 -3.41 -16.40 24.58
N GLN A 20 -4.31 -17.20 25.13
CA GLN A 20 -4.88 -18.37 24.42
C GLN A 20 -5.65 -17.99 23.17
N LEU A 21 -6.36 -16.86 23.20
CA LEU A 21 -7.05 -16.31 22.03
C LEU A 21 -6.07 -15.91 20.92
N PHE A 22 -4.98 -15.21 21.26
CA PHE A 22 -3.93 -14.87 20.32
C PHE A 22 -3.23 -16.10 19.76
N ASP A 23 -2.94 -17.12 20.60
CA ASP A 23 -2.30 -18.37 20.17
C ASP A 23 -3.19 -19.11 19.15
N ARG A 24 -4.51 -19.16 19.40
CA ARG A 24 -5.46 -19.75 18.47
C ARG A 24 -5.51 -18.98 17.17
N TYR A 25 -5.57 -17.64 17.23
CA TYR A 25 -5.59 -16.80 16.05
C TYR A 25 -4.30 -16.94 15.23
N GLU A 26 -3.14 -17.00 15.88
CA GLU A 26 -1.85 -17.20 15.25
C GLU A 26 -1.78 -18.54 14.51
N ARG A 27 -2.27 -19.60 15.14
CA ARG A 27 -2.25 -20.97 14.60
C ARG A 27 -3.28 -21.18 13.48
N GLU A 28 -4.51 -20.66 13.62
CA GLU A 28 -5.62 -21.01 12.75
C GLU A 28 -5.93 -19.96 11.66
N VAL A 29 -5.61 -18.69 11.90
CA VAL A 29 -6.01 -17.59 11.02
C VAL A 29 -4.84 -17.02 10.23
N ILE A 30 -3.71 -16.76 10.89
CA ILE A 30 -2.55 -16.12 10.25
C ILE A 30 -2.02 -16.94 9.07
N PRO A 31 -1.88 -18.28 9.11
CA PRO A 31 -1.34 -19.06 8.01
C PRO A 31 -2.13 -18.95 6.70
N ASN A 32 -3.42 -18.63 6.79
CA ASN A 32 -4.30 -18.47 5.63
C ASN A 32 -4.23 -17.09 4.96
N LYS A 33 -3.37 -16.19 5.46
CA LYS A 33 -3.18 -14.84 4.91
C LYS A 33 -1.99 -14.81 3.95
N ALA A 34 -1.94 -13.75 3.14
CA ALA A 34 -0.78 -13.52 2.27
C ALA A 34 0.52 -13.41 3.11
N PRO A 35 1.67 -13.92 2.62
CA PRO A 35 2.92 -14.02 3.40
C PRO A 35 3.34 -12.71 4.07
N ARG A 36 3.20 -11.58 3.37
CA ARG A 36 3.51 -10.28 3.96
C ARG A 36 2.57 -9.91 5.10
N THR A 37 1.28 -10.22 4.96
CA THR A 37 0.28 -9.96 6.01
C THR A 37 0.55 -10.85 7.24
N GLN A 38 1.02 -12.09 7.05
CA GLN A 38 1.43 -12.96 8.15
C GLN A 38 2.52 -12.29 8.98
N GLN A 39 3.60 -11.82 8.34
CA GLN A 39 4.71 -11.14 9.01
C GLN A 39 4.25 -9.88 9.75
N ASP A 40 3.45 -9.03 9.08
CA ASP A 40 2.93 -7.80 9.67
C ASP A 40 2.03 -8.11 10.88
N ASN A 41 1.19 -9.16 10.82
CA ASN A 41 0.32 -9.57 11.93
C ASN A 41 1.14 -10.13 13.11
N LEU A 42 2.17 -10.94 12.86
CA LEU A 42 3.04 -11.46 13.92
C LEU A 42 3.74 -10.33 14.69
N GLU A 43 4.26 -9.33 13.96
CA GLU A 43 4.89 -8.15 14.61
C GLU A 43 3.90 -7.30 15.41
N GLN A 44 2.68 -7.15 14.92
CA GLN A 44 1.60 -6.46 15.63
C GLN A 44 1.14 -7.25 16.86
N LEU A 45 0.99 -8.57 16.75
CA LEU A 45 0.62 -9.44 17.87
C LEU A 45 1.61 -9.33 19.03
N LYS A 46 2.93 -9.23 18.79
CA LYS A 46 3.92 -9.05 19.84
C LYS A 46 3.59 -7.83 20.72
N LYS A 47 3.12 -6.73 20.12
CA LYS A 47 2.73 -5.52 20.87
C LYS A 47 1.41 -5.69 21.62
N LEU A 48 0.44 -6.33 20.98
CA LEU A 48 -0.86 -6.62 21.60
C LEU A 48 -0.73 -7.62 22.76
N ARG A 49 0.11 -8.62 22.60
CA ARG A 49 0.40 -9.60 23.67
C ARG A 49 1.00 -8.92 24.90
N PHE A 50 1.94 -7.99 24.69
CA PHE A 50 2.52 -7.25 25.82
C PHE A 50 1.48 -6.48 26.65
N ALA A 51 0.41 -5.97 25.99
CA ALA A 51 -0.60 -5.16 26.65
C ALA A 51 -1.78 -5.97 27.22
N PHE A 52 -2.15 -7.08 26.56
CA PHE A 52 -3.45 -7.71 26.83
C PHE A 52 -3.37 -9.20 27.25
N ASN A 53 -2.22 -9.84 27.22
CA ASN A 53 -2.10 -11.31 27.42
C ASN A 53 -2.80 -11.82 28.68
N GLU A 54 -2.64 -11.09 29.79
CA GLU A 54 -3.13 -11.47 31.12
C GLU A 54 -4.63 -11.23 31.32
N MET A 55 -5.27 -10.55 30.38
CA MET A 55 -6.70 -10.20 30.50
C MET A 55 -7.58 -11.32 29.96
N HIS A 56 -8.82 -11.37 30.44
CA HIS A 56 -9.86 -12.18 29.80
C HIS A 56 -10.50 -11.38 28.65
N PRO A 57 -10.80 -12.01 27.51
CA PRO A 57 -11.45 -11.30 26.38
C PRO A 57 -12.75 -10.62 26.76
N ALA A 58 -13.56 -11.23 27.63
CA ALA A 58 -14.83 -10.66 28.10
C ALA A 58 -14.66 -9.39 28.94
N ASP A 59 -13.50 -9.19 29.57
CA ASP A 59 -13.22 -8.03 30.43
C ASP A 59 -12.63 -6.86 29.66
N ILE A 60 -12.25 -7.07 28.39
CA ILE A 60 -11.72 -6.00 27.56
C ILE A 60 -12.85 -5.08 27.10
N LYS A 61 -12.78 -3.82 27.55
CA LYS A 61 -13.72 -2.75 27.24
C LYS A 61 -13.07 -1.71 26.30
N PRO A 62 -13.86 -0.88 25.62
CA PRO A 62 -13.33 0.20 24.80
C PRO A 62 -12.29 1.09 25.54
N LEU A 63 -12.47 1.31 26.84
CA LEU A 63 -11.53 2.06 27.68
C LEU A 63 -10.11 1.49 27.62
N HIS A 64 -9.95 0.17 27.74
CA HIS A 64 -8.63 -0.49 27.70
C HIS A 64 -7.95 -0.31 26.34
N ILE A 65 -8.75 -0.31 25.28
CA ILE A 65 -8.25 -0.14 23.91
C ILE A 65 -7.85 1.32 23.67
N TYR A 66 -8.62 2.29 24.19
CA TYR A 66 -8.23 3.70 24.15
C TYR A 66 -6.93 3.94 24.93
N ALA A 67 -6.79 3.41 26.14
CA ALA A 67 -5.57 3.52 26.93
C ALA A 67 -4.34 2.97 26.17
N TYR A 68 -4.50 1.80 25.52
CA TYR A 68 -3.46 1.24 24.65
C TYR A 68 -3.14 2.17 23.47
N MET A 69 -4.18 2.65 22.79
CA MET A 69 -4.02 3.54 21.62
C MET A 69 -3.30 4.83 22.02
N ASP A 70 -3.69 5.45 23.13
CA ASP A 70 -3.12 6.72 23.60
C ASP A 70 -1.63 6.57 23.93
N GLU A 71 -1.27 5.50 24.65
CA GLU A 71 0.14 5.25 24.98
C GLU A 71 0.96 4.91 23.72
N ARG A 72 0.44 4.01 22.87
CA ARG A 72 1.09 3.60 21.62
C ARG A 72 1.20 4.73 20.61
N GLY A 73 0.20 5.61 20.60
CA GLY A 73 0.09 6.77 19.72
C GLY A 73 1.11 7.87 19.99
N LYS A 74 1.65 7.96 21.21
CA LYS A 74 2.75 8.89 21.55
C LYS A 74 3.98 8.63 20.67
N VAL A 75 4.20 7.36 20.28
CA VAL A 75 5.36 6.94 19.50
C VAL A 75 4.99 6.75 18.02
N ALA A 76 3.84 6.13 17.70
CA ALA A 76 3.53 5.69 16.34
C ALA A 76 2.02 5.55 16.07
N LYS A 77 1.32 6.67 15.84
CA LYS A 77 -0.14 6.72 15.59
C LYS A 77 -0.62 5.74 14.51
N VAL A 78 0.06 5.71 13.36
CA VAL A 78 -0.31 4.83 12.25
C VAL A 78 -0.15 3.35 12.62
N ARG A 79 0.89 3.00 13.41
CA ARG A 79 1.08 1.63 13.89
C ARG A 79 0.01 1.25 14.91
N ALA A 80 -0.33 2.14 15.83
CA ALA A 80 -1.43 1.94 16.77
C ALA A 80 -2.75 1.65 16.05
N ASN A 81 -3.07 2.37 14.98
CA ASN A 81 -4.24 2.10 14.14
C ASN A 81 -4.21 0.69 13.54
N ARG A 82 -3.06 0.24 13.04
CA ARG A 82 -2.91 -1.12 12.46
C ARG A 82 -3.04 -2.21 13.53
N GLU A 83 -2.43 -1.99 14.71
CA GLU A 83 -2.51 -2.89 15.84
C GLU A 83 -3.96 -2.99 16.37
N LYS A 84 -4.68 -1.87 16.48
CA LYS A 84 -6.12 -1.83 16.81
C LYS A 84 -6.96 -2.57 15.77
N ALA A 85 -6.67 -2.41 14.49
CA ALA A 85 -7.38 -3.12 13.42
C ALA A 85 -7.15 -4.64 13.49
N LEU A 86 -5.93 -5.07 13.82
CA LEU A 86 -5.64 -6.48 14.07
C LEU A 86 -6.40 -7.00 15.30
N LEU A 87 -6.39 -6.26 16.41
CA LEU A 87 -7.13 -6.61 17.62
C LEU A 87 -8.63 -6.76 17.33
N SER A 88 -9.20 -5.83 16.56
CA SER A 88 -10.59 -5.92 16.10
C SER A 88 -10.86 -7.19 15.27
N ASN A 89 -9.91 -7.57 14.42
CA ASN A 89 -10.02 -8.82 13.65
C ASN A 89 -9.93 -10.06 14.56
N VAL A 90 -9.07 -10.05 15.57
CA VAL A 90 -8.99 -11.10 16.59
C VAL A 90 -10.32 -11.25 17.32
N PHE A 91 -10.94 -10.14 17.75
CA PHE A 91 -12.25 -10.16 18.41
C PHE A 91 -13.36 -10.64 17.49
N SER A 92 -13.32 -10.36 16.19
CA SER A 92 -14.28 -10.90 15.22
C SER A 92 -14.18 -12.43 15.13
N PHE A 93 -12.99 -12.99 15.24
CA PHE A 93 -12.81 -14.44 15.35
C PHE A 93 -13.20 -14.98 16.73
N ALA A 94 -12.99 -14.23 17.82
CA ALA A 94 -13.45 -14.59 19.15
C ALA A 94 -14.97 -14.73 19.21
N ILE A 95 -15.70 -13.83 18.54
CA ILE A 95 -17.17 -13.96 18.38
C ILE A 95 -17.51 -15.23 17.60
N ARG A 96 -16.86 -15.48 16.46
CA ARG A 96 -17.07 -16.69 15.66
C ARG A 96 -16.79 -17.97 16.44
N TRP A 97 -15.87 -17.94 17.39
CA TRP A 97 -15.51 -19.08 18.25
C TRP A 97 -16.35 -19.17 19.52
N GLY A 98 -17.31 -18.26 19.72
CA GLY A 98 -18.21 -18.25 20.88
C GLY A 98 -17.53 -17.82 22.19
N ILE A 99 -16.36 -17.15 22.11
CA ILE A 99 -15.58 -16.71 23.29
C ILE A 99 -16.16 -15.43 23.88
N VAL A 100 -16.59 -14.50 23.02
CA VAL A 100 -17.25 -13.24 23.37
C VAL A 100 -18.42 -12.97 22.46
N GLU A 101 -19.36 -12.13 22.90
CA GLU A 101 -20.53 -11.74 22.11
C GLU A 101 -20.32 -10.43 21.35
N VAL A 102 -19.44 -9.57 21.85
CA VAL A 102 -19.25 -8.21 21.34
C VAL A 102 -17.77 -7.93 21.03
N ASN A 103 -17.51 -7.20 19.95
CA ASN A 103 -16.17 -6.70 19.64
C ASN A 103 -15.96 -5.31 20.23
N PRO A 104 -15.16 -5.15 21.28
CA PRO A 104 -14.96 -3.87 21.96
C PRO A 104 -14.22 -2.82 21.11
N CYS A 105 -13.56 -3.26 20.02
CA CYS A 105 -12.84 -2.36 19.13
C CYS A 105 -13.75 -1.53 18.21
N GLN A 106 -15.01 -1.95 18.00
CA GLN A 106 -15.92 -1.28 17.05
C GLN A 106 -16.22 0.17 17.45
N GLN A 107 -16.33 0.44 18.74
CA GLN A 107 -16.62 1.78 19.27
C GLN A 107 -15.36 2.67 19.38
N VAL A 108 -14.17 2.12 19.18
CA VAL A 108 -12.92 2.85 19.32
C VAL A 108 -12.54 3.52 18.02
N LYS A 109 -12.46 4.85 18.02
CA LYS A 109 -11.96 5.63 16.87
C LYS A 109 -10.43 5.55 16.80
N GLY A 110 -9.91 5.36 15.59
CA GLY A 110 -8.47 5.45 15.36
C GLY A 110 -7.97 6.88 15.23
N PHE A 111 -6.66 7.06 15.24
CA PHE A 111 -6.04 8.35 14.93
C PHE A 111 -6.30 8.72 13.47
N THR A 112 -6.48 10.01 13.21
CA THR A 112 -6.60 10.53 11.85
C THR A 112 -5.28 10.35 11.10
N GLU A 113 -5.33 9.69 9.94
CA GLU A 113 -4.19 9.53 9.04
C GLU A 113 -4.36 10.51 7.88
N LYS A 114 -3.36 11.39 7.68
CA LYS A 114 -3.32 12.28 6.50
C LYS A 114 -2.68 11.50 5.35
N PRO A 115 -3.36 11.37 4.19
CA PRO A 115 -2.73 10.85 2.98
C PRO A 115 -1.51 11.71 2.62
N ARG A 116 -0.51 11.11 1.96
CA ARG A 116 0.55 11.90 1.32
C ARG A 116 -0.04 12.64 0.13
N ASP A 117 0.25 13.93 0.02
CA ASP A 117 -0.20 14.83 -1.03
C ASP A 117 0.94 15.30 -1.96
N ARG A 118 2.16 14.83 -1.70
CA ARG A 118 3.39 15.15 -2.45
C ARG A 118 3.26 14.76 -3.93
N TYR A 119 3.19 15.76 -4.81
CA TYR A 119 3.32 15.56 -6.26
C TYR A 119 4.79 15.67 -6.66
N VAL A 120 5.28 14.75 -7.47
CA VAL A 120 6.65 14.76 -8.03
C VAL A 120 6.62 15.47 -9.36
N THR A 121 7.32 16.60 -9.47
CA THR A 121 7.43 17.36 -10.72
C THR A 121 8.32 16.64 -11.74
N ASP A 122 8.25 17.04 -13.02
CA ASP A 122 9.10 16.47 -14.06
C ASP A 122 10.58 16.77 -13.78
N ALA A 123 10.91 17.97 -13.31
CA ALA A 123 12.27 18.35 -12.95
C ALA A 123 12.84 17.44 -11.84
N GLU A 124 12.05 17.14 -10.80
CA GLU A 124 12.45 16.25 -9.72
C GLU A 124 12.57 14.79 -10.18
N PHE A 125 11.67 14.35 -11.07
CA PHE A 125 11.77 13.02 -11.68
C PHE A 125 13.11 12.88 -12.40
N TRP A 126 13.45 13.81 -13.29
CA TRP A 126 14.70 13.76 -14.06
C TRP A 126 15.92 13.94 -13.19
N ALA A 127 15.89 14.79 -12.17
CA ALA A 127 16.99 14.96 -11.22
C ALA A 127 17.39 13.65 -10.53
N VAL A 128 16.40 12.83 -10.13
CA VAL A 128 16.67 11.51 -9.54
C VAL A 128 17.02 10.48 -10.60
N HIS A 129 16.33 10.49 -11.75
CA HIS A 129 16.60 9.60 -12.87
C HIS A 129 18.08 9.66 -13.29
N ASP A 130 18.63 10.86 -13.51
CA ASP A 130 20.00 11.06 -14.00
C ASP A 130 21.06 10.70 -12.95
N CYS A 131 20.70 10.62 -11.70
CA CYS A 131 21.54 10.11 -10.62
C CYS A 131 21.51 8.59 -10.48
N GLY A 132 20.52 7.93 -11.11
CA GLY A 132 20.24 6.50 -10.98
C GLY A 132 21.15 5.62 -11.84
N SER A 133 21.36 4.38 -11.40
CA SER A 133 21.86 3.32 -12.28
C SER A 133 20.85 3.03 -13.40
N LYS A 134 21.30 2.41 -14.49
CA LYS A 134 20.43 2.02 -15.62
C LYS A 134 19.18 1.26 -15.13
N LEU A 135 19.33 0.37 -14.18
CA LEU A 135 18.21 -0.35 -13.57
C LEU A 135 17.19 0.58 -12.89
N ILE A 136 17.66 1.56 -12.10
CA ILE A 136 16.79 2.55 -11.44
C ILE A 136 16.11 3.44 -12.49
N GLN A 137 16.83 3.88 -13.51
CA GLN A 137 16.29 4.69 -14.61
C GLN A 137 15.13 3.97 -15.32
N ILE A 138 15.32 2.69 -15.66
CA ILE A 138 14.30 1.87 -16.31
C ILE A 138 13.11 1.64 -15.38
N ALA A 139 13.36 1.31 -14.11
CA ALA A 139 12.30 1.13 -13.13
C ALA A 139 11.46 2.40 -12.92
N MET A 140 12.08 3.58 -12.92
CA MET A 140 11.41 4.87 -12.84
C MET A 140 10.52 5.12 -14.05
N ARG A 141 11.05 4.90 -15.26
CA ARG A 141 10.28 5.06 -16.50
C ARG A 141 9.07 4.12 -16.53
N LEU A 142 9.28 2.84 -16.22
CA LEU A 142 8.17 1.86 -16.12
C LEU A 142 7.14 2.29 -15.07
N ALA A 143 7.58 2.79 -13.91
CA ALA A 143 6.66 3.26 -12.86
C ALA A 143 5.80 4.44 -13.32
N TRP A 144 6.38 5.38 -14.07
CA TRP A 144 5.64 6.53 -14.57
C TRP A 144 4.73 6.17 -15.75
N ILE A 145 5.22 5.42 -16.74
CA ILE A 145 4.46 5.04 -17.94
C ILE A 145 3.24 4.16 -17.57
N THR A 146 3.43 3.18 -16.68
CA THR A 146 2.40 2.19 -16.37
C THR A 146 1.65 2.43 -15.06
N GLY A 147 2.18 3.28 -14.19
CA GLY A 147 1.67 3.43 -12.83
C GLY A 147 1.71 2.16 -11.98
N LEU A 148 2.41 1.11 -12.39
CA LEU A 148 2.53 -0.15 -11.64
C LEU A 148 3.16 0.04 -10.25
N ARG A 149 2.80 -0.81 -9.31
CA ARG A 149 3.46 -0.83 -7.99
C ARG A 149 4.89 -1.36 -8.12
N GLN A 150 5.79 -0.89 -7.25
CA GLN A 150 7.17 -1.37 -7.20
C GLN A 150 7.28 -2.91 -7.26
N GLY A 151 6.43 -3.61 -6.51
CA GLY A 151 6.45 -5.07 -6.48
C GLY A 151 6.06 -5.72 -7.81
N ASP A 152 5.13 -5.09 -8.55
CA ASP A 152 4.71 -5.55 -9.86
C ASP A 152 5.80 -5.29 -10.89
N ILE A 153 6.44 -4.08 -10.88
CA ILE A 153 7.57 -3.75 -11.77
C ILE A 153 8.75 -4.71 -11.57
N LEU A 154 9.14 -4.95 -10.32
CA LEU A 154 10.23 -5.90 -10.01
C LEU A 154 9.84 -7.36 -10.26
N GLY A 155 8.57 -7.63 -10.45
CA GLY A 155 8.03 -8.93 -10.79
C GLY A 155 7.88 -9.19 -12.27
N LEU A 156 8.00 -8.17 -13.12
CA LEU A 156 7.87 -8.32 -14.58
C LEU A 156 8.81 -9.37 -15.12
N THR A 157 8.28 -10.23 -15.99
CA THR A 157 9.00 -11.32 -16.65
C THR A 157 8.97 -11.14 -18.15
N TYR A 158 9.78 -11.92 -18.86
CA TYR A 158 9.72 -11.96 -20.33
C TYR A 158 8.37 -12.50 -20.85
N GLN A 159 7.66 -13.31 -20.06
CA GLN A 159 6.34 -13.86 -20.43
C GLN A 159 5.23 -12.80 -20.41
N ASP A 160 5.44 -11.69 -19.69
CA ASP A 160 4.48 -10.59 -19.65
C ASP A 160 4.50 -9.74 -20.93
N ILE A 161 5.50 -9.94 -21.79
CA ILE A 161 5.65 -9.26 -23.09
C ILE A 161 4.85 -10.02 -24.14
N THR A 162 3.80 -9.40 -24.67
CA THR A 162 2.96 -9.99 -25.73
C THR A 162 2.98 -9.12 -26.98
N ASP A 163 2.44 -9.61 -28.10
CA ASP A 163 2.33 -8.83 -29.33
C ASP A 163 1.43 -7.60 -29.14
N GLN A 164 0.40 -7.71 -28.30
CA GLN A 164 -0.57 -6.64 -28.06
C GLN A 164 -0.06 -5.59 -27.04
N GLY A 165 0.89 -5.94 -26.19
CA GLY A 165 1.35 -5.04 -25.13
C GLY A 165 2.05 -5.76 -23.98
N LEU A 166 2.22 -5.04 -22.88
CA LEU A 166 2.71 -5.59 -21.63
C LEU A 166 1.52 -6.05 -20.78
N MET A 167 1.37 -7.36 -20.61
CA MET A 167 0.29 -7.95 -19.80
C MET A 167 0.77 -8.22 -18.39
N VAL A 168 0.13 -7.62 -17.38
CA VAL A 168 0.56 -7.70 -15.98
C VAL A 168 -0.55 -8.25 -15.10
N LEU A 169 -0.26 -9.33 -14.38
CA LEU A 169 -1.11 -9.79 -13.28
C LEU A 169 -0.62 -9.11 -11.98
N THR A 170 -1.40 -8.14 -11.47
CA THR A 170 -1.00 -7.38 -10.29
C THR A 170 -1.02 -8.24 -9.01
N ALA A 171 0.11 -8.32 -8.31
CA ALA A 171 0.27 -9.21 -7.16
C ALA A 171 -0.67 -8.88 -5.98
N LYS A 172 -1.03 -7.60 -5.78
CA LYS A 172 -1.86 -7.17 -4.64
C LYS A 172 -3.36 -7.40 -4.86
N THR A 173 -3.84 -7.29 -6.10
CA THR A 173 -5.29 -7.27 -6.39
C THR A 173 -5.72 -8.38 -7.34
N GLY A 174 -4.80 -9.15 -7.91
CA GLY A 174 -5.10 -10.19 -8.88
C GLY A 174 -5.69 -9.67 -10.21
N LYS A 175 -5.64 -8.35 -10.46
CA LYS A 175 -6.14 -7.78 -11.71
C LYS A 175 -5.17 -8.02 -12.84
N ARG A 176 -5.69 -8.39 -14.00
CA ARG A 176 -4.95 -8.41 -15.26
C ARG A 176 -5.06 -7.04 -15.92
N LEU A 177 -3.94 -6.44 -16.26
CA LEU A 177 -3.84 -5.15 -16.96
C LEU A 177 -3.03 -5.40 -18.24
N LEU A 178 -3.54 -4.93 -19.37
CA LEU A 178 -2.82 -4.88 -20.64
C LEU A 178 -2.45 -3.42 -20.90
N PHE A 179 -1.16 -3.14 -20.92
CA PHE A 179 -0.63 -1.85 -21.34
C PHE A 179 -0.28 -1.93 -22.81
N GLU A 180 -1.04 -1.26 -23.66
CA GLU A 180 -0.79 -1.22 -25.10
C GLU A 180 0.60 -0.66 -25.40
N TRP A 181 1.17 -1.09 -26.51
CA TRP A 181 2.49 -0.63 -26.90
C TRP A 181 2.49 0.84 -27.30
N THR A 182 3.24 1.63 -26.56
CA THR A 182 3.68 2.97 -26.96
C THR A 182 5.18 2.96 -27.24
N PRO A 183 5.72 3.94 -27.99
CA PRO A 183 7.17 4.06 -28.19
C PRO A 183 7.95 4.10 -26.87
N ASP A 184 7.43 4.82 -25.87
CA ASP A 184 8.07 4.95 -24.56
C ASP A 184 8.10 3.63 -23.79
N LEU A 185 6.99 2.88 -23.80
CA LEU A 185 6.91 1.57 -23.15
C LEU A 185 7.84 0.57 -23.85
N ARG A 186 7.85 0.53 -25.19
CA ARG A 186 8.77 -0.31 -25.97
C ARG A 186 10.22 0.02 -25.61
N GLY A 187 10.61 1.30 -25.67
CA GLY A 187 11.96 1.73 -25.32
C GLY A 187 12.37 1.36 -23.89
N ALA A 188 11.46 1.49 -22.90
CA ALA A 188 11.77 1.07 -21.53
C ALA A 188 11.95 -0.45 -21.40
N ILE A 189 11.15 -1.25 -22.11
CA ILE A 189 11.27 -2.71 -22.13
C ILE A 189 12.54 -3.15 -22.86
N ASP A 190 12.88 -2.53 -23.98
CA ASP A 190 14.08 -2.88 -24.74
C ASP A 190 15.36 -2.50 -23.97
N ASP A 191 15.38 -1.35 -23.28
CA ASP A 191 16.44 -1.00 -22.35
C ASP A 191 16.55 -2.04 -21.21
N ALA A 192 15.41 -2.52 -20.69
CA ALA A 192 15.41 -3.57 -19.67
C ALA A 192 15.99 -4.88 -20.18
N LYS A 193 15.70 -5.29 -21.44
CA LYS A 193 16.30 -6.45 -22.08
C LYS A 193 17.81 -6.28 -22.31
N GLY A 194 18.25 -5.05 -22.60
CA GLY A 194 19.65 -4.68 -22.85
C GLY A 194 20.52 -4.53 -21.60
N LEU A 195 19.96 -4.66 -20.38
CA LEU A 195 20.77 -4.58 -19.17
C LEU A 195 21.85 -5.68 -19.13
N PRO A 196 23.11 -5.32 -18.81
CA PRO A 196 24.19 -6.29 -18.69
C PRO A 196 23.92 -7.24 -17.51
N ARG A 197 24.10 -8.54 -17.74
CA ARG A 197 23.86 -9.62 -16.73
C ARG A 197 24.78 -10.80 -17.00
N LYS A 198 25.27 -11.38 -15.91
CA LYS A 198 26.04 -12.63 -15.98
C LYS A 198 25.15 -13.84 -16.26
N VAL A 199 23.93 -13.83 -15.69
CA VAL A 199 22.94 -14.90 -15.84
C VAL A 199 21.62 -14.28 -16.28
N ARG A 200 21.01 -14.81 -17.33
CA ARG A 200 19.64 -14.44 -17.71
C ARG A 200 18.65 -15.11 -16.77
N GLY A 201 17.99 -14.31 -15.94
CA GLY A 201 16.87 -14.75 -15.13
C GLY A 201 15.55 -14.63 -15.89
N MET A 202 14.45 -15.08 -15.26
CA MET A 202 13.12 -14.96 -15.83
C MET A 202 12.58 -13.52 -15.75
N HIS A 203 13.09 -12.69 -14.81
CA HIS A 203 12.63 -11.32 -14.60
C HIS A 203 13.32 -10.33 -15.54
N LEU A 204 12.55 -9.34 -16.02
CA LEU A 204 13.07 -8.22 -16.84
C LEU A 204 14.09 -7.38 -16.06
N LEU A 205 13.81 -7.12 -14.78
CA LEU A 205 14.72 -6.44 -13.86
C LEU A 205 15.25 -7.49 -12.87
N CYS A 206 16.41 -8.06 -13.17
CA CYS A 206 17.04 -9.05 -12.30
C CYS A 206 18.43 -8.62 -11.84
N THR A 207 18.92 -9.24 -10.78
CA THR A 207 20.30 -9.11 -10.29
C THR A 207 21.27 -9.71 -11.29
N GLU A 208 22.57 -9.45 -11.12
CA GLU A 208 23.63 -10.07 -11.95
C GLU A 208 23.56 -11.61 -11.94
N SER A 209 23.12 -12.20 -10.83
CA SER A 209 22.91 -13.65 -10.68
C SER A 209 21.60 -14.16 -11.24
N GLY A 210 20.80 -13.32 -11.91
CA GLY A 210 19.50 -13.68 -12.50
C GLY A 210 18.33 -13.72 -11.54
N GLY A 211 18.53 -13.47 -10.25
CA GLY A 211 17.48 -13.45 -9.24
C GLY A 211 16.63 -12.18 -9.29
N ARG A 212 15.40 -12.28 -8.76
CA ARG A 212 14.53 -11.12 -8.57
C ARG A 212 15.12 -10.16 -7.52
N TYR A 213 15.02 -8.85 -7.73
CA TYR A 213 15.34 -7.87 -6.68
C TYR A 213 14.38 -8.00 -5.52
N THR A 214 14.93 -8.08 -4.30
CA THR A 214 14.13 -7.99 -3.08
C THR A 214 13.64 -6.55 -2.89
N ARG A 215 12.50 -6.41 -2.20
CA ARG A 215 11.95 -5.08 -1.89
C ARG A 215 12.94 -4.21 -1.10
N THR A 216 13.64 -4.80 -0.14
CA THR A 216 14.62 -4.12 0.70
C THR A 216 15.88 -3.74 -0.08
N GLY A 217 16.38 -4.64 -0.94
CA GLY A 217 17.52 -4.35 -1.80
C GLY A 217 17.23 -3.18 -2.75
N PHE A 218 16.09 -3.22 -3.42
CA PHE A 218 15.68 -2.11 -4.30
C PHE A 218 15.47 -0.81 -3.51
N ALA A 219 14.82 -0.85 -2.34
CA ALA A 219 14.61 0.33 -1.51
C ALA A 219 15.94 0.97 -1.07
N SER A 220 16.96 0.16 -0.78
CA SER A 220 18.31 0.66 -0.45
C SER A 220 18.99 1.34 -1.65
N MET A 221 18.83 0.78 -2.85
CA MET A 221 19.32 1.40 -4.10
C MET A 221 18.61 2.73 -4.37
N TRP A 222 17.29 2.73 -4.23
CA TRP A 222 16.45 3.92 -4.38
C TRP A 222 16.89 5.03 -3.42
N LYS A 223 17.02 4.71 -2.12
CA LYS A 223 17.43 5.68 -1.10
C LYS A 223 18.78 6.31 -1.45
N ARG A 224 19.78 5.53 -1.88
CA ARG A 224 21.07 6.05 -2.30
C ARG A 224 20.98 6.96 -3.53
N THR A 225 20.11 6.62 -4.49
CA THR A 225 19.89 7.43 -5.69
C THR A 225 19.28 8.79 -5.35
N VAL A 226 18.24 8.80 -4.53
CA VAL A 226 17.61 10.04 -4.05
C VAL A 226 18.60 10.89 -3.26
N GLN A 227 19.36 10.27 -2.34
CA GLN A 227 20.39 10.98 -1.57
C GLN A 227 21.43 11.63 -2.49
N LYS A 228 21.91 10.92 -3.52
CA LYS A 228 22.85 11.47 -4.50
C LYS A 228 22.29 12.69 -5.25
N ALA A 229 21.00 12.72 -5.58
CA ALA A 229 20.36 13.87 -6.19
C ALA A 229 20.26 15.07 -5.21
N MET A 230 19.99 14.78 -3.94
CA MET A 230 19.96 15.80 -2.88
C MET A 230 21.35 16.37 -2.62
N ASP A 231 22.38 15.51 -2.54
CA ASP A 231 23.79 15.93 -2.32
C ASP A 231 24.32 16.80 -3.48
N LYS A 232 23.81 16.57 -4.69
CA LYS A 232 24.10 17.41 -5.86
C LYS A 232 23.33 18.75 -5.88
N GLY A 233 22.38 18.95 -4.96
CA GLY A 233 21.49 20.10 -4.95
C GLY A 233 20.44 20.13 -6.08
N THR A 234 20.29 19.04 -6.85
CA THR A 234 19.32 18.94 -7.94
C THR A 234 17.93 18.52 -7.46
N LEU A 235 17.84 18.03 -6.22
CA LEU A 235 16.59 17.67 -5.55
C LEU A 235 16.56 18.32 -4.16
N THR A 236 15.53 19.11 -3.87
CA THR A 236 15.38 19.81 -2.58
C THR A 236 14.60 18.98 -1.55
N GLU A 237 13.60 18.23 -1.99
CA GLU A 237 12.74 17.42 -1.14
C GLU A 237 12.66 15.97 -1.61
N SER A 238 12.91 15.03 -0.70
CA SER A 238 12.90 13.61 -1.04
C SER A 238 11.50 13.09 -1.35
N PHE A 239 11.42 12.12 -2.25
CA PHE A 239 10.19 11.38 -2.53
C PHE A 239 10.44 9.87 -2.57
N THR A 240 9.38 9.09 -2.40
CA THR A 240 9.47 7.62 -2.43
C THR A 240 9.24 7.10 -3.84
N PHE A 241 9.74 5.89 -4.13
CA PHE A 241 9.42 5.24 -5.41
C PHE A 241 7.91 5.09 -5.65
N HIS A 242 7.12 4.97 -4.58
CA HIS A 242 5.66 4.88 -4.68
C HIS A 242 4.99 6.19 -5.12
N ASP A 243 5.63 7.33 -4.89
CA ASP A 243 5.11 8.64 -5.33
C ASP A 243 5.14 8.76 -6.86
N LEU A 244 5.99 7.99 -7.57
CA LEU A 244 5.95 7.88 -9.04
C LEU A 244 4.63 7.31 -9.56
N ARG A 245 4.02 6.39 -8.81
CA ARG A 245 2.67 5.90 -9.15
C ARG A 245 1.61 7.00 -8.99
N ALA A 246 1.75 7.87 -7.99
CA ALA A 246 0.87 9.02 -7.84
C ALA A 246 1.09 10.05 -8.95
N LYS A 247 2.36 10.26 -9.36
CA LYS A 247 2.68 11.08 -10.54
C LYS A 247 2.01 10.50 -11.80
N ALA A 248 2.16 9.21 -12.08
CA ALA A 248 1.51 8.55 -13.21
C ALA A 248 0.00 8.75 -13.20
N GLY A 249 -0.67 8.53 -12.07
CA GLY A 249 -2.11 8.72 -11.94
C GLY A 249 -2.57 10.18 -12.01
N SER A 250 -1.68 11.14 -11.69
CA SER A 250 -1.98 12.58 -11.80
C SER A 250 -1.78 13.11 -13.22
N ASP A 251 -0.82 12.54 -13.96
CA ASP A 251 -0.46 12.96 -15.31
C ASP A 251 -1.31 12.24 -16.37
N SER A 252 -1.84 11.06 -16.03
CA SER A 252 -2.67 10.28 -16.95
C SER A 252 -4.05 10.91 -17.16
N GLN A 253 -4.51 10.87 -18.39
CA GLN A 253 -5.91 11.14 -18.76
C GLN A 253 -6.80 9.91 -18.58
N ASP A 254 -6.21 8.71 -18.52
CA ASP A 254 -6.92 7.46 -18.30
C ASP A 254 -7.03 7.18 -16.79
N ASP A 255 -8.23 7.27 -16.26
CA ASP A 255 -8.55 6.98 -14.86
C ASP A 255 -8.38 5.49 -14.51
N HIS A 256 -8.28 4.61 -15.50
CA HIS A 256 -8.07 3.18 -15.32
C HIS A 256 -6.58 2.78 -15.26
N LEU A 257 -5.64 3.67 -15.59
CA LEU A 257 -4.19 3.39 -15.61
C LEU A 257 -3.72 2.66 -14.36
N LEU A 258 -4.19 3.08 -13.18
CA LEU A 258 -3.78 2.50 -11.91
C LEU A 258 -4.53 1.20 -11.54
N GLY A 259 -5.50 0.77 -12.34
CA GLY A 259 -6.29 -0.43 -12.07
C GLY A 259 -7.07 -0.38 -10.75
N HIS A 260 -7.45 0.82 -10.26
CA HIS A 260 -8.29 0.94 -9.08
C HIS A 260 -9.75 0.54 -9.39
N ALA A 261 -10.39 -0.17 -8.46
CA ALA A 261 -11.81 -0.49 -8.55
C ALA A 261 -12.69 0.68 -8.07
N ASP A 262 -12.12 1.58 -7.27
CA ASP A 262 -12.80 2.72 -6.65
C ASP A 262 -12.13 4.03 -7.07
N GLN A 263 -12.88 4.84 -7.83
CA GLN A 263 -12.49 6.17 -8.29
C GLN A 263 -12.18 7.13 -7.13
N ARG A 264 -12.84 6.97 -5.98
CA ARG A 264 -12.58 7.77 -4.78
C ARG A 264 -11.15 7.58 -4.27
N MET A 265 -10.63 6.36 -4.37
CA MET A 265 -9.24 6.06 -4.00
C MET A 265 -8.25 6.74 -4.95
N LEU A 266 -8.53 6.74 -6.26
CA LEU A 266 -7.72 7.44 -7.27
C LEU A 266 -7.65 8.94 -6.94
N ASN A 267 -8.79 9.59 -6.78
CA ASN A 267 -8.87 11.02 -6.54
C ASN A 267 -8.24 11.43 -5.19
N ARG A 268 -8.49 10.65 -4.13
CA ARG A 268 -8.01 10.97 -2.78
C ARG A 268 -6.51 10.76 -2.57
N VAL A 269 -5.92 9.78 -3.24
CA VAL A 269 -4.56 9.29 -2.90
C VAL A 269 -3.56 9.53 -4.02
N TYR A 270 -4.00 9.48 -5.27
CA TYR A 270 -3.11 9.47 -6.43
C TYR A 270 -3.19 10.71 -7.32
N LYS A 271 -4.33 11.37 -7.45
CA LYS A 271 -4.41 12.66 -8.16
C LYS A 271 -3.90 13.77 -7.24
N ARG A 272 -2.62 14.13 -7.37
CA ARG A 272 -1.91 15.10 -6.51
C ARG A 272 -1.48 16.36 -7.25
N LYS A 273 -1.63 16.39 -8.57
CA LYS A 273 -1.37 17.58 -9.37
C LYS A 273 -2.41 18.66 -9.05
N PRO A 274 -2.01 19.91 -8.82
CA PRO A 274 -2.97 21.00 -8.63
C PRO A 274 -3.98 21.07 -9.77
N ALA A 275 -5.25 21.27 -9.44
CA ALA A 275 -6.27 21.49 -10.45
C ALA A 275 -6.06 22.86 -11.11
N HIS A 276 -6.09 22.92 -12.44
CA HIS A 276 -6.17 24.19 -13.16
C HIS A 276 -7.60 24.70 -13.07
N VAL A 277 -7.78 25.85 -12.45
CA VAL A 277 -9.09 26.49 -12.30
C VAL A 277 -9.08 27.81 -13.07
N THR A 278 -10.05 28.00 -13.95
CA THR A 278 -10.25 29.26 -14.61
C THR A 278 -11.09 30.17 -13.69
N PRO A 279 -10.58 31.34 -13.29
CA PRO A 279 -11.35 32.27 -12.47
C PRO A 279 -12.60 32.76 -13.21
N VAL A 280 -13.64 33.10 -12.45
CA VAL A 280 -14.83 33.72 -13.03
C VAL A 280 -14.49 35.16 -13.46
N HIS A 281 -14.80 35.53 -14.69
CA HIS A 281 -14.60 36.89 -15.18
C HIS A 281 -15.69 37.80 -14.63
N LEU A 282 -15.32 38.98 -14.15
CA LEU A 282 -16.27 40.01 -13.67
C LEU A 282 -17.24 40.45 -14.77
N SER A 283 -16.85 40.35 -16.02
CA SER A 283 -17.72 40.63 -17.19
C SER A 283 -18.95 39.71 -17.28
N ASN A 284 -18.93 38.56 -16.57
CA ASN A 284 -20.07 37.65 -16.53
C ASN A 284 -21.07 37.99 -15.40
N MET A 285 -20.83 39.04 -14.62
CA MET A 285 -21.82 39.54 -13.67
C MET A 285 -22.90 40.34 -14.40
N PRO A 286 -24.19 40.05 -14.18
CA PRO A 286 -25.25 40.94 -14.69
C PRO A 286 -25.04 42.33 -14.10
N SER A 287 -25.11 43.35 -14.97
CA SER A 287 -24.94 44.72 -14.52
C SER A 287 -26.05 45.07 -13.51
N ALA A 288 -25.69 45.76 -12.43
CA ALA A 288 -26.61 46.15 -11.35
C ALA A 288 -27.69 47.19 -11.78
N LYS A 289 -27.89 47.41 -13.07
CA LYS A 289 -28.78 48.44 -13.63
C LYS A 289 -30.10 47.92 -14.18
N SER A 290 -30.61 46.78 -13.80
CA SER A 290 -31.95 46.33 -14.22
C SER A 290 -32.87 45.93 -13.05
N ALA A 291 -32.72 46.57 -11.91
CA ALA A 291 -33.63 46.39 -10.76
C ALA A 291 -34.29 47.71 -10.32
N THR A 292 -34.75 48.48 -11.27
CA THR A 292 -35.70 49.58 -11.05
C THR A 292 -36.49 49.79 -12.33
N ASP A 293 -37.60 49.07 -12.42
CA ASP A 293 -38.90 49.50 -13.01
C ASP A 293 -39.98 48.57 -12.48
#